data_d9a39b5f3a9c3bd6bce0977c23fd2187
#
_entry.id   d9a39b5f3a9c3bd6bce0977c23fd2187
#
_cell.length_a   1.000
_cell.length_b   1.000
_cell.length_c   1.000
_cell.angle_alpha   90.00
_cell.angle_beta   90.00
_cell.angle_gamma   90.00
#
_symmetry.space_group_name_H-M   'P 1'
#
loop_
_entity.id
_entity.type
_entity.pdbx_description
1 polymer ?
#
loop_
_entity_poly.entity_id
_entity_poly.type
_entity_poly.pdbx_seq_one_letter_code
_entity_poly.pdbx_strand_id
1 'polypeptide(L)'
;MEERSRLLRRLFALATPRRRDLAVAAVALALLPTLVAVAAAQPVVVRQQSLTQRVDAQAFFVFDTSLSMSARNGRDAPDRLARAVHEAERVIPTLGDIPVGIATMTDRVLPDLMPTTDDGLVLRTLQQSVGIDRPPPSQLYPMRATSLQALFPLANGHLFAPSVTHRILVVFTDGEASPLPVGVGYALAQQVKTPPLFVHVWSQTEHIYVRGRVDRHYVPDPSSTNVLTQFAAATHGRVFGENDMRELGRTIHERAGSTPAHTEVLGYARVALAPWILLAGVIPLGFLLWRRNV
;
A
#
# COMPACT_ATOMS: atom_id res chain seq x y z
N MET A 1 -5.52 -26.07 -65.17
CA MET A 1 -5.96 -25.61 -63.85
C MET A 1 -6.80 -24.33 -63.94
N GLU A 2 -6.49 -23.37 -64.75
CA GLU A 2 -7.22 -22.08 -64.81
C GLU A 2 -8.67 -22.21 -65.30
N GLU A 3 -8.99 -23.08 -66.24
CA GLU A 3 -10.36 -23.25 -66.75
C GLU A 3 -11.31 -23.84 -65.70
N ARG A 4 -10.88 -24.82 -64.93
CA ARG A 4 -11.68 -25.37 -63.82
C ARG A 4 -11.96 -24.30 -62.73
N SER A 5 -11.03 -23.46 -62.48
CA SER A 5 -11.23 -22.37 -61.49
C SER A 5 -12.16 -21.28 -62.04
N ARG A 6 -12.18 -21.02 -63.36
CA ARG A 6 -13.14 -20.09 -64.00
C ARG A 6 -14.54 -20.64 -63.97
N LEU A 7 -14.73 -21.94 -64.26
CA LEU A 7 -16.03 -22.62 -64.24
C LEU A 7 -16.62 -22.63 -62.79
N LEU A 8 -15.84 -22.97 -61.80
CA LEU A 8 -16.26 -22.93 -60.36
C LEU A 8 -16.65 -21.52 -59.88
N ARG A 9 -15.94 -20.48 -60.31
CA ARG A 9 -16.31 -19.10 -60.00
C ARG A 9 -17.60 -18.65 -60.62
N ARG A 10 -17.91 -19.12 -61.89
CA ARG A 10 -19.17 -18.85 -62.56
C ARG A 10 -20.34 -19.60 -61.93
N LEU A 11 -20.13 -20.85 -61.50
CA LEU A 11 -21.16 -21.70 -60.90
C LEU A 11 -21.55 -21.17 -59.49
N PHE A 12 -20.61 -20.60 -58.74
CA PHE A 12 -20.86 -20.09 -57.39
C PHE A 12 -21.07 -18.57 -57.34
N ALA A 13 -21.23 -17.87 -58.48
CA ALA A 13 -21.38 -16.42 -58.55
C ALA A 13 -20.32 -15.63 -57.77
N LEU A 14 -19.11 -16.16 -57.62
CA LEU A 14 -18.04 -15.53 -56.87
C LEU A 14 -17.48 -14.34 -57.63
N ALA A 15 -17.63 -13.13 -57.06
CA ALA A 15 -17.07 -11.91 -57.62
C ALA A 15 -15.53 -12.03 -57.71
N THR A 16 -14.95 -11.62 -58.85
CA THR A 16 -13.48 -11.55 -58.96
C THR A 16 -12.96 -10.43 -58.06
N PRO A 17 -12.15 -10.74 -57.05
CA PRO A 17 -11.66 -9.71 -56.15
C PRO A 17 -10.80 -8.71 -56.95
N ARG A 18 -11.04 -7.42 -56.74
CA ARG A 18 -10.22 -6.36 -57.33
C ARG A 18 -8.79 -6.51 -56.89
N ARG A 19 -7.79 -6.23 -57.72
CA ARG A 19 -6.36 -6.30 -57.37
C ARG A 19 -6.02 -5.52 -56.10
N ARG A 20 -6.68 -4.38 -55.87
CA ARG A 20 -6.55 -3.56 -54.64
C ARG A 20 -6.97 -4.33 -53.38
N ASP A 21 -8.08 -5.07 -53.48
CA ASP A 21 -8.59 -5.82 -52.32
C ASP A 21 -7.69 -7.00 -51.94
N LEU A 22 -7.05 -7.62 -52.93
CA LEU A 22 -6.06 -8.67 -52.71
C LEU A 22 -4.80 -8.10 -52.05
N ALA A 23 -4.33 -6.93 -52.48
CA ALA A 23 -3.17 -6.27 -51.91
C ALA A 23 -3.42 -5.88 -50.44
N VAL A 24 -4.59 -5.30 -50.13
CA VAL A 24 -4.95 -4.95 -48.74
C VAL A 24 -5.05 -6.19 -47.87
N ALA A 25 -5.62 -7.29 -48.33
CA ALA A 25 -5.67 -8.54 -47.57
C ALA A 25 -4.28 -9.15 -47.35
N ALA A 26 -3.38 -9.08 -48.33
CA ALA A 26 -2.03 -9.56 -48.21
C ALA A 26 -1.24 -8.72 -47.15
N VAL A 27 -1.44 -7.40 -47.17
CA VAL A 27 -0.85 -6.51 -46.15
C VAL A 27 -1.41 -6.82 -44.77
N ALA A 28 -2.72 -6.97 -44.59
CA ALA A 28 -3.33 -7.32 -43.31
C ALA A 28 -2.85 -8.69 -42.80
N LEU A 29 -2.67 -9.67 -43.70
CA LEU A 29 -2.17 -11.00 -43.38
C LEU A 29 -0.69 -10.97 -42.90
N ALA A 30 0.14 -10.12 -43.51
CA ALA A 30 1.53 -9.94 -43.14
C ALA A 30 1.68 -9.12 -41.85
N LEU A 31 0.78 -8.15 -41.63
CA LEU A 31 0.83 -7.25 -40.47
C LEU A 31 0.53 -8.00 -39.15
N LEU A 32 -0.39 -8.97 -39.17
CA LEU A 32 -0.74 -9.74 -37.96
C LEU A 32 0.45 -10.46 -37.33
N PRO A 33 1.19 -11.34 -38.01
CA PRO A 33 2.34 -12.02 -37.42
C PRO A 33 3.45 -11.04 -37.06
N THR A 34 3.61 -9.93 -37.78
CA THR A 34 4.57 -8.90 -37.46
C THR A 34 4.23 -8.22 -36.14
N LEU A 35 2.96 -7.83 -35.92
CA LEU A 35 2.52 -7.24 -34.66
C LEU A 35 2.66 -8.22 -33.48
N VAL A 36 2.35 -9.50 -33.70
CA VAL A 36 2.54 -10.55 -32.69
C VAL A 36 4.03 -10.72 -32.37
N ALA A 37 4.90 -10.75 -33.37
CA ALA A 37 6.34 -10.86 -33.16
C ALA A 37 6.91 -9.66 -32.41
N VAL A 38 6.47 -8.43 -32.74
CA VAL A 38 6.87 -7.21 -32.02
C VAL A 38 6.33 -7.22 -30.60
N ALA A 39 5.09 -7.65 -30.37
CA ALA A 39 4.54 -7.77 -29.01
C ALA A 39 5.28 -8.83 -28.19
N ALA A 40 5.67 -9.97 -28.81
CA ALA A 40 6.44 -11.03 -28.17
C ALA A 40 7.85 -10.58 -27.76
N ALA A 41 8.42 -9.60 -28.45
CA ALA A 41 9.69 -8.96 -28.06
C ALA A 41 9.56 -8.09 -26.80
N GLN A 42 8.34 -7.91 -26.27
CA GLN A 42 8.03 -7.15 -25.05
C GLN A 42 8.67 -5.74 -25.01
N PRO A 43 8.46 -4.92 -26.04
CA PRO A 43 9.03 -3.58 -26.05
C PRO A 43 8.52 -2.77 -24.86
N VAL A 44 9.46 -2.04 -24.23
CA VAL A 44 9.17 -1.17 -23.10
C VAL A 44 9.58 0.26 -23.41
N VAL A 45 8.74 1.20 -23.03
CA VAL A 45 9.15 2.61 -22.95
C VAL A 45 9.71 2.85 -21.57
N VAL A 46 10.96 3.32 -21.55
CA VAL A 46 11.63 3.72 -20.32
C VAL A 46 11.31 5.18 -20.06
N ARG A 47 10.54 5.43 -18.98
CA ARG A 47 10.25 6.78 -18.52
C ARG A 47 11.02 7.06 -17.24
N GLN A 48 11.78 8.14 -17.23
CA GLN A 48 12.45 8.59 -16.03
C GLN A 48 11.40 8.99 -14.99
N GLN A 49 11.46 8.37 -13.83
CA GLN A 49 10.58 8.71 -12.70
C GLN A 49 11.46 9.48 -11.70
N SER A 50 11.21 10.76 -11.60
CA SER A 50 11.76 11.60 -10.54
C SER A 50 10.72 11.76 -9.44
N LEU A 51 11.12 11.52 -8.21
CA LEU A 51 10.33 11.87 -7.04
C LEU A 51 11.04 13.03 -6.34
N THR A 52 10.24 14.01 -5.96
CA THR A 52 10.72 15.09 -5.10
C THR A 52 10.53 14.60 -3.67
N GLN A 53 11.64 14.44 -2.95
CA GLN A 53 11.61 13.96 -1.58
C GLN A 53 12.63 14.67 -0.72
N ARG A 54 12.34 14.69 0.56
CA ARG A 54 13.30 15.11 1.57
C ARG A 54 14.28 13.98 1.87
N VAL A 55 15.54 14.30 1.98
CA VAL A 55 16.60 13.34 2.32
C VAL A 55 16.93 13.33 3.82
N ASP A 56 16.52 14.38 4.52
CA ASP A 56 16.79 14.60 5.95
C ASP A 56 15.65 14.16 6.87
N ALA A 57 14.45 13.93 6.33
CA ALA A 57 13.27 13.54 7.09
C ALA A 57 12.64 12.26 6.53
N GLN A 58 12.17 11.39 7.41
CA GLN A 58 11.37 10.21 7.07
C GLN A 58 10.34 9.94 8.16
N ALA A 59 9.16 9.46 7.77
CA ALA A 59 8.12 9.02 8.68
C ALA A 59 7.84 7.52 8.51
N PHE A 60 7.66 6.80 9.61
CA PHE A 60 7.08 5.45 9.62
C PHE A 60 5.71 5.48 10.28
N PHE A 61 4.73 4.94 9.59
CA PHE A 61 3.38 4.71 10.09
C PHE A 61 3.28 3.22 10.45
N VAL A 62 3.14 2.96 11.74
CA VAL A 62 3.07 1.61 12.31
C VAL A 62 1.63 1.33 12.71
N PHE A 63 1.09 0.21 12.27
CA PHE A 63 -0.26 -0.23 12.59
C PHE A 63 -0.19 -1.43 13.53
N ASP A 64 -0.82 -1.29 14.68
CA ASP A 64 -1.12 -2.41 15.54
C ASP A 64 -2.14 -3.31 14.81
N THR A 65 -1.77 -4.55 14.61
CA THR A 65 -2.60 -5.54 13.90
C THR A 65 -3.03 -6.69 14.81
N SER A 66 -2.94 -6.47 16.12
CA SER A 66 -3.42 -7.43 17.12
C SER A 66 -4.93 -7.69 16.97
N LEU A 67 -5.38 -8.80 17.53
CA LEU A 67 -6.77 -9.21 17.43
C LEU A 67 -7.74 -8.17 18.03
N SER A 68 -7.33 -7.44 19.08
CA SER A 68 -8.14 -6.37 19.68
C SER A 68 -8.47 -5.24 18.70
N MET A 69 -7.61 -4.98 17.70
CA MET A 69 -7.87 -4.01 16.64
C MET A 69 -9.02 -4.43 15.71
N SER A 70 -9.54 -5.66 15.81
CA SER A 70 -10.76 -6.07 15.12
C SER A 70 -12.06 -5.68 15.84
N ALA A 71 -11.96 -5.06 17.03
CA ALA A 71 -13.11 -4.60 17.79
C ALA A 71 -13.83 -3.45 17.08
N ARG A 72 -15.16 -3.40 17.21
CA ARG A 72 -16.03 -2.43 16.53
C ARG A 72 -17.31 -2.16 17.29
N ASN A 73 -17.91 -1.01 17.03
CA ASN A 73 -19.16 -0.59 17.66
C ASN A 73 -20.37 -1.04 16.81
N GLY A 74 -20.64 -2.34 16.80
CA GLY A 74 -21.70 -2.96 16.02
C GLY A 74 -21.19 -3.87 14.91
N ARG A 75 -22.03 -4.82 14.49
CA ARG A 75 -21.66 -5.91 13.56
C ARG A 75 -21.11 -5.40 12.20
N ASP A 76 -21.73 -4.35 11.68
CA ASP A 76 -21.43 -3.83 10.33
C ASP A 76 -20.62 -2.52 10.39
N ALA A 77 -20.21 -2.09 11.59
CA ALA A 77 -19.34 -0.92 11.76
C ALA A 77 -17.89 -1.25 11.38
N PRO A 78 -17.12 -0.26 10.93
CA PRO A 78 -15.68 -0.42 10.72
C PRO A 78 -14.99 -0.77 12.05
N ASP A 79 -14.08 -1.72 12.00
CA ASP A 79 -13.23 -2.06 13.15
C ASP A 79 -12.15 -0.99 13.39
N ARG A 80 -11.45 -1.10 14.53
CA ARG A 80 -10.40 -0.17 14.92
C ARG A 80 -9.32 -0.05 13.84
N LEU A 81 -8.91 -1.21 13.27
CA LEU A 81 -7.88 -1.23 12.25
C LEU A 81 -8.32 -0.52 10.97
N ALA A 82 -9.55 -0.74 10.53
CA ALA A 82 -10.11 -0.06 9.36
C ALA A 82 -10.20 1.46 9.58
N ARG A 83 -10.56 1.91 10.80
CA ARG A 83 -10.57 3.34 11.15
C ARG A 83 -9.14 3.90 11.16
N ALA A 84 -8.18 3.18 11.76
CA ALA A 84 -6.77 3.57 11.78
C ALA A 84 -6.22 3.75 10.36
N VAL A 85 -6.49 2.79 9.46
CA VAL A 85 -6.11 2.87 8.04
C VAL A 85 -6.75 4.07 7.37
N HIS A 86 -8.06 4.27 7.58
CA HIS A 86 -8.78 5.41 7.01
C HIS A 86 -8.19 6.77 7.45
N GLU A 87 -7.85 6.92 8.72
CA GLU A 87 -7.24 8.15 9.21
C GLU A 87 -5.82 8.35 8.67
N ALA A 88 -5.04 7.29 8.50
CA ALA A 88 -3.74 7.36 7.84
C ALA A 88 -3.87 7.76 6.36
N GLU A 89 -4.84 7.21 5.63
CA GLU A 89 -5.13 7.57 4.24
C GLU A 89 -5.44 9.06 4.07
N ARG A 90 -6.01 9.69 5.10
CA ARG A 90 -6.30 11.14 5.10
C ARG A 90 -5.09 12.00 5.41
N VAL A 91 -4.20 11.54 6.27
CA VAL A 91 -3.02 12.30 6.71
C VAL A 91 -1.87 12.20 5.70
N ILE A 92 -1.58 11.01 5.18
CA ILE A 92 -0.42 10.75 4.33
C ILE A 92 -0.33 11.70 3.13
N PRO A 93 -1.39 11.94 2.34
CA PRO A 93 -1.32 12.86 1.20
C PRO A 93 -1.03 14.31 1.60
N THR A 94 -1.22 14.66 2.87
CA THR A 94 -0.93 16.02 3.37
C THR A 94 0.54 16.23 3.70
N LEU A 95 1.34 15.15 3.77
CA LEU A 95 2.75 15.21 4.17
C LEU A 95 3.69 15.62 3.02
N GLY A 96 3.22 15.58 1.78
CA GLY A 96 3.90 16.12 0.61
C GLY A 96 5.24 15.42 0.32
N ASP A 97 6.35 16.11 0.58
CA ASP A 97 7.71 15.67 0.26
C ASP A 97 8.38 14.81 1.33
N ILE A 98 7.69 14.53 2.44
CA ILE A 98 8.19 13.66 3.52
C ILE A 98 7.97 12.20 3.13
N PRO A 99 9.03 11.40 2.93
CA PRO A 99 8.89 9.98 2.61
C PRO A 99 8.21 9.22 3.75
N VAL A 100 7.17 8.43 3.41
CA VAL A 100 6.39 7.64 4.35
C VAL A 100 6.64 6.15 4.14
N GLY A 101 7.05 5.45 5.19
CA GLY A 101 7.11 4.00 5.27
C GLY A 101 5.92 3.44 6.04
N ILE A 102 5.55 2.20 5.74
CA ILE A 102 4.49 1.46 6.42
C ILE A 102 5.09 0.26 7.13
N ALA A 103 4.67 0.04 8.36
CA ALA A 103 5.02 -1.14 9.12
C ALA A 103 3.80 -1.66 9.89
N THR A 104 3.78 -2.95 10.14
CA THR A 104 2.77 -3.61 10.95
C THR A 104 3.37 -4.18 12.22
N MET A 105 2.59 -4.24 13.28
CA MET A 105 3.05 -4.62 14.62
C MET A 105 2.05 -5.58 15.28
N THR A 106 2.61 -6.60 15.90
CA THR A 106 1.96 -7.44 16.92
C THR A 106 2.91 -7.55 18.15
N ASP A 107 3.65 -8.63 18.27
CA ASP A 107 4.75 -8.81 19.21
C ASP A 107 6.13 -8.42 18.64
N ARG A 108 6.16 -8.04 17.39
CA ARG A 108 7.30 -7.50 16.63
C ARG A 108 6.82 -6.51 15.56
N VAL A 109 7.71 -5.63 15.15
CA VAL A 109 7.46 -4.71 14.02
C VAL A 109 8.09 -5.27 12.75
N LEU A 110 7.31 -5.33 11.67
CA LEU A 110 7.80 -5.67 10.34
C LEU A 110 7.49 -4.55 9.35
N PRO A 111 8.48 -4.10 8.57
CA PRO A 111 8.25 -3.12 7.52
C PRO A 111 7.55 -3.78 6.32
N ASP A 112 6.44 -3.22 5.89
CA ASP A 112 5.70 -3.61 4.68
C ASP A 112 6.13 -2.75 3.48
N LEU A 113 6.52 -1.50 3.76
CA LEU A 113 7.02 -0.54 2.77
C LEU A 113 8.09 0.35 3.39
N MET A 114 9.22 0.45 2.71
CA MET A 114 10.26 1.42 3.06
C MET A 114 9.83 2.84 2.67
N PRO A 115 10.33 3.89 3.36
CA PRO A 115 9.89 5.26 3.13
C PRO A 115 10.00 5.71 1.67
N THR A 116 8.89 6.22 1.12
CA THR A 116 8.75 6.76 -0.24
C THR A 116 7.75 7.92 -0.25
N THR A 117 7.85 8.80 -1.23
CA THR A 117 6.87 9.87 -1.52
C THR A 117 5.88 9.48 -2.62
N ASP A 118 5.85 8.21 -3.04
CA ASP A 118 4.81 7.69 -3.94
C ASP A 118 3.55 7.37 -3.12
N ASP A 119 2.68 8.37 -2.94
CA ASP A 119 1.41 8.22 -2.21
C ASP A 119 0.57 7.06 -2.75
N GLY A 120 0.59 6.85 -4.07
CA GLY A 120 -0.15 5.76 -4.69
C GLY A 120 0.36 4.39 -4.25
N LEU A 121 1.66 4.23 -4.08
CA LEU A 121 2.27 3.00 -3.56
C LEU A 121 1.97 2.85 -2.06
N VAL A 122 2.08 3.92 -1.29
CA VAL A 122 1.80 3.92 0.16
C VAL A 122 0.35 3.52 0.41
N LEU A 123 -0.63 4.16 -0.26
CA LEU A 123 -2.05 3.87 -0.09
C LEU A 123 -2.41 2.44 -0.52
N ARG A 124 -1.84 1.94 -1.62
CA ARG A 124 -2.02 0.53 -2.02
C ARG A 124 -1.46 -0.44 -0.99
N THR A 125 -0.30 -0.15 -0.41
CA THR A 125 0.29 -0.99 0.64
C THR A 125 -0.58 -1.02 1.88
N LEU A 126 -1.12 0.13 2.32
CA LEU A 126 -2.08 0.20 3.43
C LEU A 126 -3.28 -0.73 3.20
N GLN A 127 -3.87 -0.71 2.01
CA GLN A 127 -5.06 -1.50 1.70
C GLN A 127 -4.78 -2.99 1.53
N GLN A 128 -3.57 -3.39 1.14
CA GLN A 128 -3.25 -4.77 0.79
C GLN A 128 -2.48 -5.52 1.88
N SER A 129 -1.61 -4.84 2.62
CA SER A 129 -0.69 -5.46 3.56
C SER A 129 -1.18 -5.37 5.00
N VAL A 130 -1.80 -4.25 5.39
CA VAL A 130 -2.28 -4.05 6.76
C VAL A 130 -3.54 -4.91 7.01
N GLY A 131 -3.48 -5.78 8.00
CA GLY A 131 -4.58 -6.67 8.34
C GLY A 131 -4.37 -7.35 9.69
N ILE A 132 -5.45 -7.80 10.33
CA ILE A 132 -5.41 -8.45 11.64
C ILE A 132 -4.47 -9.67 11.61
N ASP A 133 -3.67 -9.82 12.66
CA ASP A 133 -2.64 -10.87 12.81
C ASP A 133 -1.62 -10.90 11.63
N ARG A 134 -1.29 -9.74 11.09
CA ARG A 134 -0.22 -9.58 10.09
C ARG A 134 0.81 -8.56 10.59
N PRO A 135 2.00 -8.98 11.03
CA PRO A 135 2.50 -10.36 11.06
C PRO A 135 1.74 -11.22 12.09
N PRO A 136 1.63 -12.52 11.87
CA PRO A 136 1.08 -13.40 12.88
C PRO A 136 1.98 -13.35 14.12
N PRO A 137 1.40 -13.29 15.34
CA PRO A 137 2.17 -13.23 16.56
C PRO A 137 3.05 -14.49 16.71
N SER A 138 4.28 -14.32 17.19
CA SER A 138 5.24 -15.43 17.35
C SER A 138 4.86 -16.38 18.48
N GLN A 139 4.10 -15.89 19.47
CA GLN A 139 3.63 -16.69 20.59
C GLN A 139 2.14 -17.01 20.44
N LEU A 140 1.85 -18.31 20.47
CA LEU A 140 0.49 -18.81 20.55
C LEU A 140 -0.04 -18.66 21.99
N TYR A 141 -1.33 -18.30 22.10
CA TYR A 141 -2.11 -18.18 23.33
C TYR A 141 -1.48 -18.85 24.58
N PRO A 142 -1.48 -18.21 25.80
CA PRO A 142 -2.35 -17.12 26.22
C PRO A 142 -1.75 -15.70 26.14
N MET A 143 -0.54 -15.53 25.63
CA MET A 143 0.20 -14.25 25.66
C MET A 143 0.05 -13.46 24.33
N ARG A 144 -1.18 -13.29 23.85
CA ARG A 144 -1.47 -12.50 22.64
C ARG A 144 -1.56 -10.99 22.86
N ALA A 145 -1.07 -10.51 23.97
CA ALA A 145 -1.08 -9.07 24.21
C ALA A 145 -0.10 -8.38 23.28
N THR A 146 -0.53 -7.29 22.67
CA THR A 146 0.34 -6.37 21.95
C THR A 146 1.50 -5.96 22.84
N SER A 147 2.69 -6.02 22.29
CA SER A 147 3.88 -5.55 22.99
C SER A 147 4.36 -4.23 22.40
N LEU A 148 4.08 -3.13 23.09
CA LEU A 148 4.63 -1.80 22.71
C LEU A 148 6.16 -1.78 22.74
N GLN A 149 6.82 -2.74 23.43
CA GLN A 149 8.27 -2.91 23.38
C GLN A 149 8.77 -3.32 21.99
N ALA A 150 7.93 -3.91 21.15
CA ALA A 150 8.24 -4.22 19.76
C ALA A 150 8.61 -2.97 18.93
N LEU A 151 8.21 -1.77 19.37
CA LEU A 151 8.56 -0.50 18.73
C LEU A 151 10.02 -0.07 18.94
N PHE A 152 10.76 -0.70 19.87
CA PHE A 152 12.12 -0.29 20.22
C PHE A 152 13.10 -0.18 19.05
N PRO A 153 13.22 -1.19 18.19
CA PRO A 153 14.14 -1.09 17.08
C PRO A 153 13.86 0.16 16.22
N LEU A 154 12.59 0.44 15.97
CA LEU A 154 12.17 1.58 15.17
C LEU A 154 12.38 2.91 15.92
N ALA A 155 12.02 2.97 17.21
CA ALA A 155 12.25 4.12 18.07
C ALA A 155 13.74 4.44 18.27
N ASN A 156 14.62 3.45 18.14
CA ASN A 156 16.08 3.63 18.12
C ASN A 156 16.64 3.99 16.73
N GLY A 157 15.77 4.13 15.74
CA GLY A 157 16.15 4.57 14.41
C GLY A 157 16.55 3.46 13.46
N HIS A 158 16.38 2.19 13.82
CA HIS A 158 16.49 1.09 12.86
C HIS A 158 15.41 1.26 11.80
N LEU A 159 15.65 0.85 10.58
CA LEU A 159 14.83 1.01 9.38
C LEU A 159 14.84 2.41 8.76
N PHE A 160 15.18 3.47 9.49
CA PHE A 160 15.42 4.78 8.89
C PHE A 160 16.75 4.80 8.17
N ALA A 161 16.82 5.55 7.06
CA ALA A 161 18.09 5.73 6.35
C ALA A 161 19.14 6.42 7.26
N PRO A 162 20.42 6.05 7.18
CA PRO A 162 21.46 6.63 8.06
C PRO A 162 21.60 8.15 7.95
N SER A 163 21.30 8.72 6.77
CA SER A 163 21.36 10.17 6.50
C SER A 163 20.21 10.96 7.12
N VAL A 164 19.17 10.29 7.62
CA VAL A 164 17.95 10.94 8.14
C VAL A 164 18.20 11.45 9.55
N THR A 165 18.03 12.77 9.71
CA THR A 165 18.14 13.47 10.99
C THR A 165 16.78 13.65 11.65
N HIS A 166 15.73 13.88 10.87
CA HIS A 166 14.36 14.06 11.32
C HIS A 166 13.57 12.75 11.16
N ARG A 167 13.56 11.95 12.21
CA ARG A 167 12.86 10.67 12.24
C ARG A 167 11.52 10.83 12.91
N ILE A 168 10.46 10.36 12.26
CA ILE A 168 9.09 10.50 12.75
C ILE A 168 8.48 9.12 12.83
N LEU A 169 7.95 8.77 13.99
CA LEU A 169 7.30 7.50 14.25
C LEU A 169 5.86 7.77 14.67
N VAL A 170 4.91 7.33 13.83
CA VAL A 170 3.47 7.39 14.10
C VAL A 170 2.97 5.98 14.35
N VAL A 171 2.23 5.75 15.42
CA VAL A 171 1.77 4.41 15.84
C VAL A 171 0.27 4.44 16.05
N PHE A 172 -0.48 3.70 15.25
CA PHE A 172 -1.91 3.49 15.41
C PHE A 172 -2.13 2.23 16.25
N THR A 173 -2.74 2.38 17.41
CA THR A 173 -2.98 1.26 18.35
C THR A 173 -4.20 1.54 19.20
N ASP A 174 -4.81 0.49 19.75
CA ASP A 174 -5.85 0.60 20.75
C ASP A 174 -5.29 0.72 22.17
N GLY A 175 -3.99 0.58 22.35
CA GLY A 175 -3.34 0.65 23.66
C GLY A 175 -3.63 -0.54 24.59
N GLU A 176 -4.32 -1.57 24.11
CA GLU A 176 -4.58 -2.81 24.86
C GLU A 176 -3.31 -3.68 24.90
N ALA A 177 -2.30 -3.18 25.56
CA ALA A 177 -0.98 -3.79 25.67
C ALA A 177 -0.63 -4.13 27.11
N SER A 178 0.32 -5.03 27.29
CA SER A 178 0.86 -5.31 28.62
C SER A 178 1.47 -4.05 29.23
N PRO A 179 1.15 -3.70 30.48
CA PRO A 179 1.74 -2.56 31.15
C PRO A 179 3.27 -2.66 31.19
N LEU A 180 3.95 -1.52 31.10
CA LEU A 180 5.39 -1.49 31.26
C LEU A 180 5.78 -1.92 32.67
N PRO A 181 6.69 -2.88 32.84
CA PRO A 181 7.25 -3.17 34.14
C PRO A 181 7.94 -1.94 34.74
N VAL A 182 7.79 -1.76 36.04
CA VAL A 182 8.46 -0.67 36.80
C VAL A 182 9.98 -0.75 36.53
N GLY A 183 10.58 0.36 36.11
CA GLY A 183 12.01 0.42 35.73
C GLY A 183 12.30 0.23 34.25
N VAL A 184 11.50 -0.52 33.51
CA VAL A 184 11.65 -0.63 32.05
C VAL A 184 11.35 0.71 31.38
N GLY A 185 10.32 1.43 31.82
CA GLY A 185 9.99 2.76 31.30
C GLY A 185 11.15 3.76 31.40
N TYR A 186 11.91 3.74 32.52
CA TYR A 186 13.09 4.60 32.68
C TYR A 186 14.25 4.22 31.75
N ALA A 187 14.52 2.92 31.59
CA ALA A 187 15.53 2.43 30.63
C ALA A 187 15.16 2.77 29.19
N LEU A 188 13.86 2.75 28.88
CA LEU A 188 13.29 3.13 27.61
C LEU A 188 13.51 4.60 27.29
N ALA A 189 13.18 5.50 28.20
CA ALA A 189 13.36 6.94 28.05
C ALA A 189 14.79 7.31 27.66
N GLN A 190 15.76 6.58 28.19
CA GLN A 190 17.20 6.79 27.94
C GLN A 190 17.62 6.33 26.53
N GLN A 191 16.88 5.42 25.91
CA GLN A 191 17.26 4.79 24.64
C GLN A 191 16.48 5.29 23.44
N VAL A 192 15.29 5.87 23.66
CA VAL A 192 14.43 6.35 22.56
C VAL A 192 15.03 7.58 21.90
N LYS A 193 15.42 7.44 20.63
CA LYS A 193 15.93 8.52 19.78
C LYS A 193 14.84 9.20 18.97
N THR A 194 13.73 8.50 18.77
CA THR A 194 12.58 8.94 17.99
C THR A 194 11.32 8.83 18.82
N PRO A 195 10.92 9.91 19.53
CA PRO A 195 9.72 9.92 20.36
C PRO A 195 8.48 9.60 19.50
N PRO A 196 7.70 8.55 19.84
CA PRO A 196 6.55 8.14 19.04
C PRO A 196 5.38 9.13 19.16
N LEU A 197 4.59 9.22 18.08
CA LEU A 197 3.28 9.88 18.03
C LEU A 197 2.23 8.76 17.99
N PHE A 198 1.53 8.56 19.09
CA PHE A 198 0.49 7.54 19.17
C PHE A 198 -0.85 8.09 18.70
N VAL A 199 -1.55 7.33 17.86
CA VAL A 199 -2.96 7.55 17.54
C VAL A 199 -3.76 6.47 18.26
N HIS A 200 -4.54 6.89 19.26
CA HIS A 200 -5.35 5.99 20.08
C HIS A 200 -6.70 5.74 19.42
N VAL A 201 -6.92 4.51 18.97
CA VAL A 201 -8.13 4.06 18.25
C VAL A 201 -8.87 3.08 19.16
N TRP A 202 -9.70 3.60 20.07
CA TRP A 202 -10.33 2.77 21.09
C TRP A 202 -11.64 3.36 21.61
N SER A 203 -12.60 2.49 21.94
CA SER A 203 -13.79 2.85 22.71
C SER A 203 -14.22 1.68 23.61
N GLN A 204 -14.75 2.02 24.77
CA GLN A 204 -15.23 1.03 25.76
C GLN A 204 -16.44 0.23 25.30
N THR A 205 -17.18 0.71 24.29
CA THR A 205 -18.41 0.08 23.79
C THR A 205 -18.18 -0.89 22.64
N GLU A 206 -16.92 -1.09 22.24
CA GLU A 206 -16.56 -1.92 21.11
C GLU A 206 -16.41 -3.39 21.50
N HIS A 207 -16.75 -4.28 20.56
CA HIS A 207 -16.67 -5.71 20.75
C HIS A 207 -16.06 -6.39 19.53
N ILE A 208 -15.43 -7.54 19.74
CA ILE A 208 -15.01 -8.42 18.65
C ILE A 208 -16.20 -9.27 18.22
N TYR A 209 -16.39 -9.43 16.92
CA TYR A 209 -17.46 -10.25 16.35
C TYR A 209 -16.86 -11.46 15.63
N VAL A 210 -17.17 -12.66 16.12
CA VAL A 210 -16.79 -13.93 15.49
C VAL A 210 -18.03 -14.54 14.86
N ARG A 211 -18.01 -14.80 13.56
CA ARG A 211 -19.15 -15.35 12.79
C ARG A 211 -20.45 -14.57 13.03
N GLY A 212 -20.35 -13.25 13.15
CA GLY A 212 -21.50 -12.36 13.35
C GLY A 212 -22.09 -12.32 14.76
N ARG A 213 -21.45 -12.95 15.75
CA ARG A 213 -21.82 -12.89 17.16
C ARG A 213 -20.72 -12.23 17.97
N VAL A 214 -21.10 -11.50 19.02
CA VAL A 214 -20.14 -10.92 19.96
C VAL A 214 -19.32 -12.04 20.61
N ASP A 215 -18.01 -11.90 20.56
CA ASP A 215 -17.11 -12.76 21.30
C ASP A 215 -17.19 -12.41 22.80
N ARG A 216 -17.69 -13.36 23.58
CA ARG A 216 -17.85 -13.20 25.04
C ARG A 216 -16.54 -13.25 25.81
N HIS A 217 -15.46 -13.70 25.18
CA HIS A 217 -14.12 -13.78 25.80
C HIS A 217 -13.33 -12.49 25.66
N TYR A 218 -13.77 -11.58 24.78
CA TYR A 218 -13.16 -10.28 24.63
C TYR A 218 -13.95 -9.22 25.38
N VAL A 219 -13.25 -8.46 26.22
CA VAL A 219 -13.75 -7.27 26.88
C VAL A 219 -12.75 -6.16 26.65
N PRO A 220 -13.17 -4.98 26.16
CA PRO A 220 -12.26 -3.84 25.98
C PRO A 220 -11.57 -3.49 27.31
N ASP A 221 -10.25 -3.32 27.25
CA ASP A 221 -9.47 -3.00 28.45
C ASP A 221 -9.62 -1.50 28.81
N PRO A 222 -10.31 -1.16 29.90
CA PRO A 222 -10.50 0.23 30.32
C PRO A 222 -9.19 0.91 30.74
N SER A 223 -8.13 0.15 30.99
CA SER A 223 -6.82 0.70 31.32
C SER A 223 -6.00 1.12 30.09
N SER A 224 -6.44 0.81 28.87
CA SER A 224 -5.70 1.04 27.62
C SER A 224 -5.22 2.49 27.47
N THR A 225 -6.09 3.46 27.76
CA THR A 225 -5.75 4.89 27.71
C THR A 225 -4.62 5.24 28.68
N ASN A 226 -4.67 4.69 29.90
CA ASN A 226 -3.64 4.93 30.91
C ASN A 226 -2.31 4.28 30.52
N VAL A 227 -2.34 3.04 30.03
CA VAL A 227 -1.15 2.31 29.58
C VAL A 227 -0.48 3.08 28.45
N LEU A 228 -1.25 3.52 27.45
CA LEU A 228 -0.72 4.26 26.32
C LEU A 228 -0.15 5.62 26.73
N THR A 229 -0.83 6.34 27.63
CA THR A 229 -0.37 7.64 28.15
C THR A 229 0.92 7.48 28.95
N GLN A 230 1.03 6.46 29.79
CA GLN A 230 2.25 6.16 30.54
C GLN A 230 3.40 5.80 29.61
N PHE A 231 3.13 5.00 28.57
CA PHE A 231 4.14 4.64 27.59
C PHE A 231 4.61 5.87 26.79
N ALA A 232 3.68 6.71 26.36
CA ALA A 232 4.00 7.97 25.67
C ALA A 232 4.86 8.87 26.57
N ALA A 233 4.48 9.05 27.84
CA ALA A 233 5.27 9.83 28.80
C ALA A 233 6.68 9.25 28.98
N ALA A 234 6.82 7.94 29.14
CA ALA A 234 8.10 7.26 29.28
C ALA A 234 9.00 7.36 28.04
N THR A 235 8.42 7.52 26.86
CA THR A 235 9.16 7.62 25.59
C THR A 235 9.26 9.04 25.04
N HIS A 236 8.89 10.05 25.83
CA HIS A 236 8.77 11.45 25.39
C HIS A 236 7.85 11.61 24.16
N GLY A 237 6.93 10.65 23.97
CA GLY A 237 5.96 10.63 22.91
C GLY A 237 4.74 11.51 23.21
N ARG A 238 3.78 11.47 22.29
CA ARG A 238 2.52 12.19 22.40
C ARG A 238 1.37 11.30 21.95
N VAL A 239 0.19 11.43 22.57
CA VAL A 239 -1.03 10.70 22.21
C VAL A 239 -2.01 11.63 21.55
N PHE A 240 -2.61 11.18 20.45
CA PHE A 240 -3.67 11.81 19.66
C PHE A 240 -4.88 10.89 19.63
N GLY A 241 -6.07 11.46 19.61
CA GLY A 241 -7.30 10.72 19.29
C GLY A 241 -7.57 10.65 17.80
N GLU A 242 -8.55 9.86 17.40
CA GLU A 242 -8.98 9.74 15.99
C GLU A 242 -9.42 11.07 15.37
N ASN A 243 -9.89 12.03 16.18
CA ASN A 243 -10.33 13.35 15.70
C ASN A 243 -9.18 14.37 15.56
N ASP A 244 -7.97 14.02 15.97
CA ASP A 244 -6.85 14.97 16.07
C ASP A 244 -5.90 14.91 14.86
N MET A 245 -6.36 14.35 13.74
CA MET A 245 -5.50 14.09 12.57
C MET A 245 -4.89 15.34 11.96
N ARG A 246 -5.57 16.49 12.01
CA ARG A 246 -4.98 17.77 11.58
C ARG A 246 -3.83 18.21 12.47
N GLU A 247 -3.96 17.99 13.78
CA GLU A 247 -2.89 18.29 14.73
C GLU A 247 -1.72 17.32 14.58
N LEU A 248 -2.01 16.04 14.34
CA LEU A 248 -0.99 15.04 14.01
C LEU A 248 -0.18 15.46 12.77
N GLY A 249 -0.85 15.80 11.66
CA GLY A 249 -0.18 16.27 10.44
C GLY A 249 0.72 17.48 10.69
N ARG A 250 0.22 18.49 11.43
CA ARG A 250 1.01 19.65 11.82
C ARG A 250 2.24 19.25 12.65
N THR A 251 2.07 18.38 13.64
CA THR A 251 3.17 17.89 14.48
C THR A 251 4.21 17.12 13.67
N ILE A 252 3.79 16.35 12.65
CA ILE A 252 4.71 15.67 11.74
C ILE A 252 5.53 16.71 10.97
N HIS A 253 4.91 17.74 10.40
CA HIS A 253 5.62 18.82 9.70
C HIS A 253 6.57 19.60 10.60
N GLU A 254 6.15 19.92 11.84
CA GLU A 254 6.99 20.60 12.84
C GLU A 254 8.25 19.76 13.15
N ARG A 255 8.10 18.43 13.32
CA ARG A 255 9.23 17.52 13.57
C ARG A 255 10.12 17.32 12.34
N ALA A 256 9.53 17.33 11.15
CA ALA A 256 10.29 17.25 9.90
C ALA A 256 11.13 18.51 9.65
N GLY A 257 10.74 19.66 10.20
CA GLY A 257 11.42 20.94 9.96
C GLY A 257 11.16 21.48 8.53
N SER A 258 11.91 22.50 8.15
CA SER A 258 11.69 23.27 6.91
C SER A 258 12.79 23.12 5.87
N THR A 259 13.57 22.05 5.92
CA THR A 259 14.66 21.83 4.93
C THR A 259 14.06 21.62 3.53
N PRO A 260 14.63 22.25 2.48
CA PRO A 260 14.14 22.10 1.12
C PRO A 260 14.20 20.64 0.63
N ALA A 261 13.18 20.22 -0.10
CA ALA A 261 13.18 18.91 -0.77
C ALA A 261 14.18 18.89 -1.92
N HIS A 262 14.78 17.74 -2.13
CA HIS A 262 15.63 17.48 -3.29
C HIS A 262 14.88 16.57 -4.27
N THR A 263 15.02 16.87 -5.57
CA THR A 263 14.49 15.97 -6.61
C THR A 263 15.52 14.88 -6.86
N GLU A 264 15.18 13.66 -6.51
CA GLU A 264 16.02 12.49 -6.76
C GLU A 264 15.40 11.64 -7.88
N VAL A 265 16.25 11.19 -8.79
CA VAL A 265 15.84 10.24 -9.84
C VAL A 265 15.86 8.85 -9.23
N LEU A 266 14.69 8.35 -8.84
CA LEU A 266 14.57 7.06 -8.17
C LEU A 266 14.65 5.86 -9.12
N GLY A 267 14.59 6.07 -10.41
CA GLY A 267 14.69 5.00 -11.38
C GLY A 267 13.93 5.25 -12.67
N TYR A 268 13.81 4.18 -13.43
CA TYR A 268 13.15 4.20 -14.71
C TYR A 268 11.89 3.33 -14.66
N ALA A 269 10.72 3.95 -14.78
CA ALA A 269 9.48 3.21 -14.98
C ALA A 269 9.48 2.56 -16.36
N ARG A 270 9.25 1.27 -16.43
CA ARG A 270 9.13 0.52 -17.67
C ARG A 270 7.66 0.30 -17.99
N VAL A 271 7.17 0.97 -19.01
CA VAL A 271 5.79 0.77 -19.49
C VAL A 271 5.81 -0.24 -20.64
N ALA A 272 5.16 -1.38 -20.44
CA ALA A 272 5.06 -2.42 -21.47
C ALA A 272 4.14 -1.94 -22.61
N LEU A 273 4.64 -2.00 -23.85
CA LEU A 273 3.86 -1.65 -25.04
C LEU A 273 3.12 -2.85 -25.65
N ALA A 274 3.45 -4.07 -25.26
CA ALA A 274 2.88 -5.30 -25.82
C ALA A 274 1.33 -5.31 -25.81
N PRO A 275 0.61 -4.90 -24.74
CA PRO A 275 -0.87 -4.87 -24.78
C PRO A 275 -1.43 -3.95 -25.85
N TRP A 276 -0.81 -2.79 -26.07
CA TRP A 276 -1.24 -1.80 -27.07
C TRP A 276 -0.97 -2.28 -28.50
N ILE A 277 0.16 -2.96 -28.72
CA ILE A 277 0.51 -3.55 -30.00
C ILE A 277 -0.47 -4.68 -30.34
N LEU A 278 -0.82 -5.54 -29.39
CA LEU A 278 -1.82 -6.59 -29.59
C LEU A 278 -3.21 -6.01 -29.86
N LEU A 279 -3.59 -4.94 -29.17
CA LEU A 279 -4.85 -4.24 -29.43
C LEU A 279 -4.89 -3.67 -30.86
N ALA A 280 -3.80 -3.10 -31.35
CA ALA A 280 -3.71 -2.66 -32.75
C ALA A 280 -3.87 -3.81 -33.77
N GLY A 281 -3.49 -5.03 -33.38
CA GLY A 281 -3.67 -6.23 -34.19
C GLY A 281 -5.15 -6.63 -34.41
N VAL A 282 -6.06 -6.13 -33.57
CA VAL A 282 -7.52 -6.39 -33.75
C VAL A 282 -8.04 -5.75 -35.02
N ILE A 283 -7.47 -4.65 -35.48
CA ILE A 283 -7.89 -3.94 -36.71
C ILE A 283 -7.69 -4.83 -37.96
N PRO A 284 -6.47 -5.31 -38.31
CA PRO A 284 -6.27 -6.18 -39.45
C PRO A 284 -7.01 -7.52 -39.31
N LEU A 285 -7.12 -8.06 -38.09
CA LEU A 285 -7.89 -9.27 -37.84
C LEU A 285 -9.39 -9.07 -38.15
N GLY A 286 -9.98 -7.99 -37.64
CA GLY A 286 -11.39 -7.65 -37.91
C GLY A 286 -11.65 -7.45 -39.39
N PHE A 287 -10.73 -6.80 -40.11
CA PHE A 287 -10.82 -6.64 -41.56
C PHE A 287 -10.80 -7.99 -42.30
N LEU A 288 -9.90 -8.91 -41.93
CA LEU A 288 -9.82 -10.23 -42.56
C LEU A 288 -11.05 -11.08 -42.26
N LEU A 289 -11.60 -11.03 -41.06
CA LEU A 289 -12.82 -11.74 -40.67
C LEU A 289 -14.04 -11.17 -41.38
N TRP A 290 -14.17 -9.85 -41.46
CA TRP A 290 -15.26 -9.21 -42.23
C TRP A 290 -15.23 -9.61 -43.70
N ARG A 291 -14.06 -9.57 -44.32
CA ARG A 291 -13.90 -9.96 -45.70
C ARG A 291 -14.16 -11.45 -45.99
N ARG A 292 -13.95 -12.32 -45.02
CA ARG A 292 -14.26 -13.76 -45.13
C ARG A 292 -15.77 -14.00 -45.20
N ASN A 293 -16.55 -13.14 -44.57
CA ASN A 293 -18.00 -13.32 -44.43
C ASN A 293 -18.80 -12.53 -45.49
N VAL A 294 -18.13 -11.73 -46.30
CA VAL A 294 -18.68 -11.02 -47.48
C VAL A 294 -18.08 -11.60 -48.76
#